data_ea480a966e50b9ad7703d270497cf479
#
_entry.id   ea480a966e50b9ad7703d270497cf479
#
_cell.length_a   1.000
_cell.length_b   1.000
_cell.length_c   1.000
_cell.angle_alpha   90.00
_cell.angle_beta   90.00
_cell.angle_gamma   90.00
#
_symmetry.space_group_name_H-M   'P 1'
#
loop_
_entity.id
_entity.type
_entity.pdbx_description
1 polymer ?
#
loop_
_entity_poly.entity_id
_entity_poly.type
_entity_poly.pdbx_seq_one_letter_code
_entity_poly.pdbx_strand_id
1 'polypeptide(L)'
;LISYTRLSPNHSGRRNHVIDTISIHCMAGNASVETCGSLFADPSRKASSNYGIGSDGRIALYVDEANRSWCTSNAANDHRAITIEVANNGGAPDWPVSDKAYSALLDLLTDICRRNNIKELLWKGNKSLIGQVGKQNMTVHRWFAAKACPGDYLYNRHGEIAAEVNRRLKGEDEPVDIAKLISEITNEQAYQLMQKAELHAKTIQEPSWSKEEGHWAKATANGI
;
A
#
# COMPACT_ATOMS: atom_id res chain seq x y z
N LEU A 1 14.76 1.11 3.39
CA LEU A 1 13.54 0.30 3.36
C LEU A 1 13.84 -1.21 3.33
N ILE A 2 14.79 -1.68 2.49
CA ILE A 2 15.09 -3.11 2.35
C ILE A 2 15.87 -3.60 3.58
N SER A 3 15.35 -4.61 4.26
CA SER A 3 15.96 -5.24 5.45
C SER A 3 16.54 -6.62 5.17
N TYR A 4 16.23 -7.22 4.02
CA TYR A 4 16.71 -8.54 3.63
C TYR A 4 16.89 -8.60 2.12
N THR A 5 17.95 -9.31 1.67
CA THR A 5 18.19 -9.54 0.24
C THR A 5 18.58 -11.01 0.02
N ARG A 6 17.85 -11.67 -0.88
CA ARG A 6 18.19 -12.99 -1.38
C ARG A 6 17.81 -13.09 -2.85
N LEU A 7 18.76 -12.89 -3.73
CA LEU A 7 18.50 -12.87 -5.16
C LEU A 7 18.09 -14.24 -5.68
N SER A 8 17.00 -14.23 -6.45
CA SER A 8 16.45 -15.40 -7.12
C SER A 8 17.08 -15.59 -8.49
N PRO A 9 17.39 -16.81 -8.92
CA PRO A 9 17.77 -17.11 -10.29
C PRO A 9 16.56 -17.12 -11.25
N ASN A 10 15.33 -17.09 -10.72
CA ASN A 10 14.10 -17.18 -11.49
C ASN A 10 13.71 -15.79 -12.05
N HIS A 11 14.47 -15.30 -13.01
CA HIS A 11 14.20 -14.03 -13.72
C HIS A 11 14.68 -14.13 -15.16
N SER A 12 14.19 -13.25 -16.02
CA SER A 12 14.54 -13.26 -17.45
C SER A 12 15.67 -12.29 -17.82
N GLY A 13 16.46 -11.84 -16.84
CA GLY A 13 17.44 -10.78 -17.06
C GLY A 13 16.76 -9.42 -17.28
N ARG A 14 17.47 -8.53 -17.96
CA ARG A 14 17.10 -7.13 -18.11
C ARG A 14 15.70 -6.94 -18.71
N ARG A 15 14.93 -6.02 -18.14
CA ARG A 15 13.64 -5.57 -18.70
C ARG A 15 13.82 -4.99 -20.09
N ASN A 16 12.84 -5.21 -20.96
CA ASN A 16 12.76 -4.62 -22.29
C ASN A 16 11.84 -3.39 -22.32
N HIS A 17 11.36 -2.95 -21.17
CA HIS A 17 10.48 -1.80 -21.01
C HIS A 17 10.85 -0.99 -19.76
N VAL A 18 10.48 0.30 -19.74
CA VAL A 18 10.55 1.12 -18.53
C VAL A 18 9.58 0.59 -17.47
N ILE A 19 9.90 0.86 -16.21
CA ILE A 19 9.00 0.53 -15.11
C ILE A 19 7.93 1.63 -15.05
N ASP A 20 6.69 1.26 -15.34
CA ASP A 20 5.54 2.15 -15.37
C ASP A 20 4.26 1.51 -14.77
N THR A 21 4.40 0.34 -14.21
CA THR A 21 3.29 -0.48 -13.68
C THR A 21 3.68 -1.07 -12.32
N ILE A 22 2.70 -1.21 -11.44
CA ILE A 22 2.81 -1.92 -10.16
C ILE A 22 1.91 -3.14 -10.18
N SER A 23 2.41 -4.28 -9.68
CA SER A 23 1.61 -5.48 -9.49
C SER A 23 1.76 -6.00 -8.07
N ILE A 24 0.69 -5.87 -7.28
CA ILE A 24 0.64 -6.32 -5.89
C ILE A 24 0.09 -7.75 -5.87
N HIS A 25 0.79 -8.62 -5.13
CA HIS A 25 0.47 -10.04 -4.95
C HIS A 25 0.31 -10.38 -3.48
N CYS A 26 -0.22 -11.57 -3.20
CA CYS A 26 -0.23 -12.16 -1.88
C CYS A 26 0.52 -13.49 -1.89
N MET A 27 1.28 -13.76 -0.81
CA MET A 27 2.04 -15.02 -0.66
C MET A 27 1.12 -16.25 -0.48
N ALA A 28 -0.19 -16.04 -0.30
CA ALA A 28 -1.16 -17.07 0.07
C ALA A 28 -0.75 -17.83 1.34
N GLY A 29 -0.20 -17.11 2.31
CA GLY A 29 0.27 -17.62 3.58
C GLY A 29 1.12 -16.62 4.35
N ASN A 30 1.46 -16.95 5.60
CA ASN A 30 2.26 -16.11 6.49
C ASN A 30 3.74 -16.48 6.41
N ALA A 31 4.35 -16.42 5.21
CA ALA A 31 5.76 -16.67 5.07
C ALA A 31 6.60 -15.47 5.52
N SER A 32 7.71 -15.72 6.23
CA SER A 32 8.69 -14.67 6.47
C SER A 32 9.41 -14.30 5.17
N VAL A 33 10.07 -13.14 5.18
CA VAL A 33 10.86 -12.70 4.01
C VAL A 33 11.98 -13.71 3.67
N GLU A 34 12.56 -14.39 4.67
CA GLU A 34 13.57 -15.43 4.47
C GLU A 34 12.97 -16.68 3.84
N THR A 35 11.81 -17.11 4.31
CA THR A 35 11.08 -18.28 3.76
C THR A 35 10.70 -18.03 2.30
N CYS A 36 10.09 -16.89 2.00
CA CYS A 36 9.74 -16.51 0.64
C CYS A 36 10.97 -16.41 -0.26
N GLY A 37 12.06 -15.79 0.22
CA GLY A 37 13.33 -15.71 -0.49
C GLY A 37 13.96 -17.08 -0.74
N SER A 38 13.81 -18.02 0.20
CA SER A 38 14.28 -19.41 0.02
C SER A 38 13.51 -20.15 -1.07
N LEU A 39 12.17 -19.96 -1.11
CA LEU A 39 11.33 -20.53 -2.16
C LEU A 39 11.70 -19.96 -3.55
N PHE A 40 11.94 -18.66 -3.65
CA PHE A 40 12.33 -18.04 -4.91
C PHE A 40 13.79 -18.30 -5.32
N ALA A 41 14.66 -18.67 -4.39
CA ALA A 41 16.03 -19.06 -4.68
C ALA A 41 16.14 -20.48 -5.29
N ASP A 42 15.10 -21.29 -5.18
CA ASP A 42 15.04 -22.60 -5.83
C ASP A 42 14.73 -22.43 -7.34
N PRO A 43 15.66 -22.84 -8.26
CA PRO A 43 15.42 -22.74 -9.69
C PRO A 43 14.19 -23.53 -10.17
N SER A 44 13.84 -24.62 -9.47
CA SER A 44 12.71 -25.45 -9.82
C SER A 44 11.35 -24.77 -9.59
N ARG A 45 11.31 -23.73 -8.74
CA ARG A 45 10.11 -22.94 -8.43
C ARG A 45 9.55 -22.22 -9.65
N LYS A 46 10.41 -21.79 -10.58
CA LYS A 46 10.06 -21.03 -11.79
C LYS A 46 9.09 -19.86 -11.53
N ALA A 47 9.26 -19.24 -10.39
CA ALA A 47 8.50 -18.06 -9.95
C ALA A 47 9.37 -17.16 -9.10
N SER A 48 9.12 -15.87 -9.12
CA SER A 48 9.78 -14.86 -8.29
C SER A 48 8.98 -13.57 -8.28
N SER A 49 9.31 -12.66 -7.35
CA SER A 49 8.88 -11.26 -7.39
C SER A 49 10.10 -10.34 -7.23
N ASN A 50 9.94 -9.06 -7.54
CA ASN A 50 11.00 -8.09 -7.23
C ASN A 50 11.13 -7.96 -5.72
N TYR A 51 10.03 -7.77 -5.01
CA TYR A 51 10.01 -7.56 -3.58
C TYR A 51 9.09 -8.55 -2.85
N GLY A 52 9.36 -8.73 -1.57
CA GLY A 52 8.46 -9.38 -0.63
C GLY A 52 8.34 -8.58 0.65
N ILE A 53 7.18 -8.65 1.29
CA ILE A 53 6.89 -7.99 2.55
C ILE A 53 6.37 -9.02 3.55
N GLY A 54 7.07 -9.18 4.67
CA GLY A 54 6.66 -10.04 5.76
C GLY A 54 5.52 -9.44 6.57
N SER A 55 4.78 -10.26 7.32
CA SER A 55 3.73 -9.79 8.23
C SER A 55 4.26 -8.91 9.38
N ASP A 56 5.56 -8.93 9.61
CA ASP A 56 6.28 -8.06 10.56
C ASP A 56 6.63 -6.69 9.97
N GLY A 57 6.36 -6.45 8.68
CA GLY A 57 6.64 -5.22 7.95
C GLY A 57 8.05 -5.15 7.35
N ARG A 58 8.88 -6.19 7.50
CA ARG A 58 10.19 -6.24 6.83
C ARG A 58 10.02 -6.39 5.33
N ILE A 59 10.88 -5.68 4.58
CA ILE A 59 10.90 -5.67 3.13
C ILE A 59 12.13 -6.41 2.62
N ALA A 60 11.93 -7.29 1.66
CA ALA A 60 12.99 -8.04 1.00
C ALA A 60 13.11 -7.71 -0.48
N LEU A 61 14.33 -7.83 -1.03
CA LEU A 61 14.62 -7.81 -2.45
C LEU A 61 14.96 -9.24 -2.93
N TYR A 62 14.22 -9.73 -3.93
CA TYR A 62 14.43 -11.05 -4.53
C TYR A 62 14.87 -10.98 -5.98
N VAL A 63 14.42 -9.99 -6.75
CA VAL A 63 14.88 -9.74 -8.11
C VAL A 63 15.12 -8.24 -8.26
N ASP A 64 16.34 -7.90 -8.69
CA ASP A 64 16.69 -6.51 -8.98
C ASP A 64 15.66 -5.85 -9.91
N GLU A 65 15.33 -4.58 -9.68
CA GLU A 65 14.32 -3.86 -10.49
C GLU A 65 14.68 -3.77 -11.97
N ALA A 66 15.97 -3.76 -12.32
CA ALA A 66 16.42 -3.78 -13.69
C ALA A 66 16.05 -5.08 -14.42
N ASN A 67 15.72 -6.15 -13.68
CA ASN A 67 15.39 -7.45 -14.21
C ASN A 67 13.89 -7.76 -14.13
N ARG A 68 13.40 -8.55 -15.09
CA ARG A 68 12.03 -9.04 -15.13
C ARG A 68 11.86 -10.23 -14.20
N SER A 69 11.07 -10.11 -13.14
CA SER A 69 10.63 -11.22 -12.30
C SER A 69 9.63 -12.14 -13.04
N TRP A 70 9.34 -13.31 -12.48
CA TRP A 70 8.33 -14.26 -12.98
C TRP A 70 7.17 -14.34 -11.99
N CYS A 71 6.30 -13.34 -11.98
CA CYS A 71 5.28 -13.19 -10.94
C CYS A 71 3.83 -13.29 -11.45
N THR A 72 3.48 -12.55 -12.50
CA THR A 72 2.08 -12.45 -12.93
C THR A 72 1.63 -13.53 -13.91
N SER A 73 2.51 -14.44 -14.31
CA SER A 73 2.29 -15.38 -15.43
C SER A 73 2.11 -14.68 -16.79
N ASN A 74 2.52 -13.41 -16.90
CA ASN A 74 2.46 -12.62 -18.12
C ASN A 74 3.75 -11.81 -18.33
N ALA A 75 4.52 -12.22 -19.33
CA ALA A 75 5.82 -11.60 -19.60
C ALA A 75 5.73 -10.12 -19.93
N ALA A 76 4.72 -9.69 -20.70
CA ALA A 76 4.55 -8.31 -21.10
C ALA A 76 4.25 -7.42 -19.88
N ASN A 77 3.42 -7.90 -18.95
CA ASN A 77 3.18 -7.21 -17.69
C ASN A 77 4.44 -7.17 -16.82
N ASP A 78 5.12 -8.31 -16.63
CA ASP A 78 6.29 -8.40 -15.74
C ASP A 78 7.49 -7.60 -16.26
N HIS A 79 7.58 -7.32 -17.56
CA HIS A 79 8.57 -6.37 -18.11
C HIS A 79 8.32 -4.93 -17.72
N ARG A 80 7.07 -4.55 -17.43
CA ARG A 80 6.65 -3.19 -17.06
C ARG A 80 6.48 -3.02 -15.55
N ALA A 81 6.08 -4.10 -14.86
CA ALA A 81 5.66 -4.03 -13.48
C ALA A 81 6.80 -4.30 -12.49
N ILE A 82 6.85 -3.51 -11.43
CA ILE A 82 7.43 -3.98 -10.17
C ILE A 82 6.40 -4.88 -9.49
N THR A 83 6.81 -6.08 -9.15
CA THR A 83 5.97 -7.11 -8.52
C THR A 83 6.32 -7.25 -7.05
N ILE A 84 5.31 -7.31 -6.19
CA ILE A 84 5.48 -7.30 -4.72
C ILE A 84 4.60 -8.40 -4.12
N GLU A 85 5.19 -9.35 -3.44
CA GLU A 85 4.50 -10.39 -2.68
C GLU A 85 4.34 -9.95 -1.23
N VAL A 86 3.11 -9.93 -0.72
CA VAL A 86 2.79 -9.53 0.67
C VAL A 86 2.32 -10.74 1.46
N ALA A 87 2.92 -10.96 2.63
CA ALA A 87 2.54 -12.04 3.54
C ALA A 87 1.14 -11.81 4.12
N ASN A 88 0.38 -12.90 4.27
CA ASN A 88 -0.98 -12.87 4.78
C ASN A 88 -1.03 -13.38 6.22
N ASN A 89 -1.86 -12.75 7.04
CA ASN A 89 -2.13 -13.17 8.42
C ASN A 89 -3.51 -13.86 8.59
N GLY A 90 -4.17 -14.17 7.47
CA GLY A 90 -5.42 -14.93 7.41
C GLY A 90 -5.54 -15.70 6.09
N GLY A 91 -6.63 -16.45 5.94
CA GLY A 91 -6.87 -17.38 4.84
C GLY A 91 -7.73 -16.83 3.71
N ALA A 92 -7.98 -17.72 2.74
CA ALA A 92 -8.86 -17.47 1.60
C ALA A 92 -10.32 -17.22 2.05
N PRO A 93 -11.11 -16.49 1.26
CA PRO A 93 -10.74 -15.82 0.01
C PRO A 93 -10.06 -14.48 0.20
N ASP A 94 -10.13 -13.92 1.43
CA ASP A 94 -9.70 -12.55 1.71
C ASP A 94 -8.19 -12.39 1.65
N TRP A 95 -7.43 -13.31 2.22
CA TRP A 95 -5.97 -13.20 2.35
C TRP A 95 -5.57 -11.86 2.97
N PRO A 96 -6.04 -11.52 4.18
CA PRO A 96 -5.71 -10.25 4.83
C PRO A 96 -4.21 -10.14 5.10
N VAL A 97 -3.73 -8.91 5.22
CA VAL A 97 -2.36 -8.59 5.60
C VAL A 97 -2.35 -7.84 6.94
N SER A 98 -1.24 -7.90 7.67
CA SER A 98 -1.10 -7.13 8.91
C SER A 98 -0.96 -5.63 8.64
N ASP A 99 -1.28 -4.81 9.65
CA ASP A 99 -1.10 -3.34 9.55
C ASP A 99 0.36 -2.97 9.27
N LYS A 100 1.32 -3.71 9.84
CA LYS A 100 2.76 -3.51 9.58
C LYS A 100 3.11 -3.80 8.12
N ALA A 101 2.60 -4.89 7.55
CA ALA A 101 2.82 -5.22 6.15
C ALA A 101 2.13 -4.21 5.22
N TYR A 102 0.93 -3.74 5.59
CA TYR A 102 0.20 -2.73 4.84
C TYR A 102 0.94 -1.38 4.83
N SER A 103 1.42 -0.93 6.00
CA SER A 103 2.23 0.30 6.10
C SER A 103 3.52 0.19 5.28
N ALA A 104 4.24 -0.94 5.41
CA ALA A 104 5.47 -1.18 4.64
C ALA A 104 5.21 -1.23 3.12
N LEU A 105 4.04 -1.73 2.70
CA LEU A 105 3.63 -1.72 1.29
C LEU A 105 3.47 -0.28 0.78
N LEU A 106 2.80 0.59 1.53
CA LEU A 106 2.61 2.00 1.16
C LEU A 106 3.96 2.74 1.07
N ASP A 107 4.87 2.49 2.02
CA ASP A 107 6.22 3.06 2.04
C ASP A 107 7.03 2.62 0.81
N LEU A 108 7.02 1.31 0.52
CA LEU A 108 7.71 0.74 -0.63
C LEU A 108 7.16 1.26 -1.96
N LEU A 109 5.84 1.32 -2.11
CA LEU A 109 5.18 1.82 -3.31
C LEU A 109 5.51 3.29 -3.57
N THR A 110 5.51 4.12 -2.52
CA THR A 110 5.88 5.53 -2.61
C THR A 110 7.32 5.70 -3.08
N ASP A 111 8.26 4.92 -2.52
CA ASP A 111 9.67 4.91 -2.91
C ASP A 111 9.87 4.44 -4.36
N ILE A 112 9.22 3.33 -4.75
CA ILE A 112 9.26 2.83 -6.13
C ILE A 112 8.75 3.88 -7.12
N CYS A 113 7.63 4.52 -6.82
CA CYS A 113 7.05 5.55 -7.69
C CYS A 113 8.01 6.74 -7.85
N ARG A 114 8.63 7.22 -6.77
CA ARG A 114 9.62 8.32 -6.82
C ARG A 114 10.83 7.95 -7.69
N ARG A 115 11.42 6.76 -7.46
CA ARG A 115 12.63 6.32 -8.19
C ARG A 115 12.38 6.03 -9.66
N ASN A 116 11.18 5.60 -10.02
CA ASN A 116 10.81 5.23 -11.39
C ASN A 116 10.00 6.32 -12.11
N ASN A 117 9.91 7.52 -11.53
CA ASN A 117 9.18 8.66 -12.11
C ASN A 117 7.70 8.37 -12.40
N ILE A 118 7.07 7.47 -11.64
CA ILE A 118 5.62 7.24 -11.65
C ILE A 118 4.98 8.36 -10.85
N LYS A 119 4.32 9.30 -11.53
CA LYS A 119 3.77 10.50 -10.89
C LYS A 119 2.55 10.23 -10.02
N GLU A 120 1.79 9.20 -10.39
CA GLU A 120 0.60 8.77 -9.65
C GLU A 120 0.30 7.30 -9.92
N LEU A 121 -0.33 6.63 -8.96
CA LEU A 121 -0.93 5.32 -9.12
C LEU A 121 -2.40 5.48 -9.54
N LEU A 122 -2.79 4.75 -10.59
CA LEU A 122 -4.12 4.79 -11.17
C LEU A 122 -4.76 3.41 -11.09
N TRP A 123 -5.92 3.34 -10.42
CA TRP A 123 -6.70 2.12 -10.29
C TRP A 123 -8.16 2.33 -10.70
N LYS A 124 -8.64 1.52 -11.64
CA LYS A 124 -10.04 1.47 -12.09
C LYS A 124 -10.66 0.09 -11.91
N GLY A 125 -9.87 -0.89 -11.48
CA GLY A 125 -10.33 -2.29 -11.35
C GLY A 125 -10.73 -2.91 -12.68
N ASN A 126 -10.24 -2.41 -13.81
CA ASN A 126 -10.69 -2.82 -15.14
C ASN A 126 -9.58 -3.52 -15.94
N LYS A 127 -9.74 -4.84 -16.12
CA LYS A 127 -8.81 -5.68 -16.88
C LYS A 127 -8.57 -5.19 -18.32
N SER A 128 -9.56 -4.56 -18.96
CA SER A 128 -9.42 -4.06 -20.34
C SER A 128 -8.46 -2.87 -20.48
N LEU A 129 -8.07 -2.26 -19.36
CA LEU A 129 -7.12 -1.14 -19.31
C LEU A 129 -5.66 -1.58 -19.13
N ILE A 130 -5.37 -2.89 -19.09
CA ILE A 130 -3.99 -3.39 -19.01
C ILE A 130 -3.16 -2.77 -20.13
N GLY A 131 -2.01 -2.20 -19.78
CA GLY A 131 -1.10 -1.51 -20.71
C GLY A 131 -1.47 -0.06 -21.04
N GLN A 132 -2.65 0.43 -20.65
CA GLN A 132 -3.07 1.82 -20.80
C GLN A 132 -2.69 2.62 -19.53
N VAL A 133 -1.38 2.78 -19.30
CA VAL A 133 -0.82 3.29 -18.02
C VAL A 133 -1.29 4.70 -17.65
N GLY A 134 -1.67 5.53 -18.61
CA GLY A 134 -2.29 6.84 -18.35
C GLY A 134 -3.75 6.76 -17.85
N LYS A 135 -4.34 5.55 -17.80
CA LYS A 135 -5.69 5.31 -17.27
C LYS A 135 -5.67 4.37 -16.07
N GLN A 136 -4.77 3.40 -16.10
CA GLN A 136 -4.56 2.41 -15.04
C GLN A 136 -3.15 1.84 -15.15
N ASN A 137 -2.35 1.96 -14.10
CA ASN A 137 -0.99 1.45 -14.01
C ASN A 137 -0.77 0.48 -12.85
N MET A 138 -1.86 -0.01 -12.28
CA MET A 138 -1.84 -1.11 -11.32
C MET A 138 -2.49 -2.35 -11.94
N THR A 139 -1.88 -3.51 -11.71
CA THR A 139 -2.35 -4.81 -12.23
C THR A 139 -2.36 -5.86 -11.14
N VAL A 140 -3.07 -6.95 -11.35
CA VAL A 140 -3.19 -8.06 -10.40
C VAL A 140 -3.09 -9.41 -11.10
N HIS A 141 -2.53 -10.41 -10.41
CA HIS A 141 -2.30 -11.75 -10.96
C HIS A 141 -3.58 -12.41 -11.51
N ARG A 142 -4.72 -12.24 -10.81
CA ARG A 142 -6.00 -12.83 -11.23
C ARG A 142 -6.48 -12.41 -12.63
N TRP A 143 -5.90 -11.35 -13.18
CA TRP A 143 -6.22 -10.93 -14.55
C TRP A 143 -5.47 -11.70 -15.63
N PHE A 144 -4.37 -12.35 -15.28
CA PHE A 144 -3.49 -13.07 -16.23
C PHE A 144 -3.56 -14.59 -16.09
N ALA A 145 -3.96 -15.09 -14.93
CA ALA A 145 -4.08 -16.51 -14.65
C ALA A 145 -5.26 -16.79 -13.72
N ALA A 146 -5.75 -18.05 -13.70
CA ALA A 146 -6.79 -18.50 -12.78
C ALA A 146 -6.24 -18.62 -11.35
N LYS A 147 -6.06 -17.48 -10.68
CA LYS A 147 -5.50 -17.35 -9.33
C LYS A 147 -6.38 -16.43 -8.48
N ALA A 148 -6.43 -16.71 -7.16
CA ALA A 148 -7.09 -15.82 -6.19
C ALA A 148 -6.26 -14.57 -5.88
N CYS A 149 -4.93 -14.59 -6.11
CA CYS A 149 -4.02 -13.48 -5.85
C CYS A 149 -4.48 -12.16 -6.53
N PRO A 150 -4.46 -11.04 -5.81
CA PRO A 150 -3.83 -10.78 -4.51
C PRO A 150 -4.71 -11.05 -3.27
N GLY A 151 -5.80 -11.78 -3.39
CA GLY A 151 -6.83 -11.92 -2.36
C GLY A 151 -7.81 -10.75 -2.39
N ASP A 152 -8.98 -10.94 -1.77
CA ASP A 152 -10.03 -9.91 -1.82
C ASP A 152 -9.67 -8.71 -0.93
N TYR A 153 -8.93 -8.93 0.15
CA TYR A 153 -8.47 -7.85 1.04
C TYR A 153 -7.66 -6.79 0.28
N LEU A 154 -6.59 -7.19 -0.40
CA LEU A 154 -5.77 -6.24 -1.17
C LEU A 154 -6.48 -5.78 -2.44
N TYR A 155 -7.20 -6.68 -3.14
CA TYR A 155 -7.91 -6.31 -4.36
C TYR A 155 -8.89 -5.15 -4.13
N ASN A 156 -9.71 -5.25 -3.09
CA ASN A 156 -10.71 -4.22 -2.76
C ASN A 156 -10.07 -2.92 -2.29
N ARG A 157 -8.83 -2.96 -1.79
CA ARG A 157 -8.08 -1.79 -1.30
C ARG A 157 -7.15 -1.15 -2.32
N HIS A 158 -7.06 -1.65 -3.54
CA HIS A 158 -6.16 -1.03 -4.55
C HIS A 158 -6.45 0.45 -4.78
N GLY A 159 -7.72 0.87 -4.72
CA GLY A 159 -8.10 2.28 -4.83
C GLY A 159 -7.61 3.11 -3.65
N GLU A 160 -7.73 2.60 -2.43
CA GLU A 160 -7.25 3.24 -1.20
C GLU A 160 -5.71 3.32 -1.20
N ILE A 161 -5.04 2.23 -1.59
CA ILE A 161 -3.59 2.17 -1.74
C ILE A 161 -3.11 3.23 -2.74
N ALA A 162 -3.74 3.31 -3.92
CA ALA A 162 -3.40 4.30 -4.92
C ALA A 162 -3.58 5.73 -4.39
N ALA A 163 -4.71 6.02 -3.74
CA ALA A 163 -5.00 7.33 -3.18
C ALA A 163 -3.97 7.75 -2.12
N GLU A 164 -3.63 6.83 -1.20
CA GLU A 164 -2.68 7.10 -0.12
C GLU A 164 -1.25 7.30 -0.66
N VAL A 165 -0.79 6.45 -1.60
CA VAL A 165 0.52 6.64 -2.24
C VAL A 165 0.56 7.98 -2.99
N ASN A 166 -0.50 8.35 -3.69
CA ASN A 166 -0.58 9.61 -4.42
C ASN A 166 -0.52 10.82 -3.47
N ARG A 167 -1.17 10.74 -2.31
CA ARG A 167 -1.09 11.74 -1.26
C ARG A 167 0.36 11.95 -0.79
N ARG A 168 1.07 10.85 -0.52
CA ARG A 168 2.50 10.85 -0.12
C ARG A 168 3.42 11.38 -1.23
N LEU A 169 3.12 11.08 -2.48
CA LEU A 169 3.91 11.59 -3.62
C LEU A 169 3.81 13.11 -3.77
N LYS A 170 2.67 13.70 -3.39
CA LYS A 170 2.47 15.15 -3.38
C LYS A 170 3.14 15.88 -2.20
N GLY A 171 3.75 15.12 -1.25
CA GLY A 171 4.36 15.70 -0.06
C GLY A 171 3.34 16.13 1.00
N GLU A 172 2.10 15.63 0.92
CA GLU A 172 1.04 15.89 1.91
C GLU A 172 1.29 15.15 3.25
N ASP A 173 2.44 14.45 3.37
CA ASP A 173 2.93 13.79 4.59
C ASP A 173 3.84 14.65 5.45
N GLU A 174 4.22 15.85 4.99
CA GLU A 174 4.92 16.75 5.88
C GLU A 174 4.03 16.99 7.10
N PRO A 175 4.57 16.84 8.34
CA PRO A 175 3.80 17.16 9.52
C PRO A 175 3.24 18.56 9.28
N VAL A 176 1.90 18.66 9.37
CA VAL A 176 1.22 19.94 9.20
C VAL A 176 1.94 20.92 10.13
N ASP A 177 2.70 21.85 9.58
CA ASP A 177 3.28 22.93 10.36
C ASP A 177 2.12 23.76 10.90
N ILE A 178 1.63 23.33 12.06
CA ILE A 178 0.50 23.94 12.75
C ILE A 178 0.79 25.42 12.99
N ALA A 179 2.06 25.78 13.25
CA ALA A 179 2.44 27.17 13.45
C ALA A 179 2.31 27.97 12.15
N LYS A 180 2.70 27.39 11.01
CA LYS A 180 2.50 28.00 9.70
C LYS A 180 1.02 28.10 9.36
N LEU A 181 0.25 27.02 9.58
CA LEU A 181 -1.21 27.01 9.33
C LEU A 181 -1.93 28.07 10.16
N ILE A 182 -1.58 28.19 11.46
CA ILE A 182 -2.13 29.22 12.35
C ILE A 182 -1.76 30.62 11.85
N SER A 183 -0.53 30.80 11.36
CA SER A 183 -0.08 32.11 10.83
C SER A 183 -0.79 32.53 9.53
N GLU A 184 -1.27 31.56 8.75
CA GLU A 184 -1.97 31.79 7.49
C GLU A 184 -3.50 31.87 7.64
N ILE A 185 -4.05 31.46 8.78
CA ILE A 185 -5.48 31.56 9.09
C ILE A 185 -5.85 33.01 9.40
N THR A 186 -6.79 33.56 8.65
CA THR A 186 -7.39 34.85 8.96
C THR A 186 -8.31 34.75 10.20
N ASN A 187 -8.55 35.87 10.87
CA ASN A 187 -9.46 35.92 12.03
C ASN A 187 -10.85 35.39 11.68
N GLU A 188 -11.34 35.64 10.47
CA GLU A 188 -12.63 35.15 9.98
C GLU A 188 -12.62 33.61 9.83
N GLN A 189 -11.57 33.04 9.25
CA GLN A 189 -11.43 31.59 9.12
C GLN A 189 -11.30 30.90 10.48
N ALA A 190 -10.57 31.51 11.42
CA ALA A 190 -10.46 31.00 12.79
C ALA A 190 -11.84 31.00 13.49
N TYR A 191 -12.60 32.06 13.34
CA TYR A 191 -13.95 32.17 13.89
C TYR A 191 -14.90 31.10 13.32
N GLN A 192 -14.87 30.89 12.00
CA GLN A 192 -15.66 29.84 11.32
C GLN A 192 -15.28 28.42 11.77
N LEU A 193 -14.00 28.16 12.00
CA LEU A 193 -13.53 26.87 12.53
C LEU A 193 -14.01 26.65 13.97
N MET A 194 -13.95 27.66 14.81
CA MET A 194 -14.47 27.60 16.18
C MET A 194 -15.97 27.30 16.22
N GLN A 195 -16.76 27.99 15.40
CA GLN A 195 -18.20 27.73 15.30
C GLN A 195 -18.50 26.28 14.85
N LYS A 196 -17.75 25.76 13.87
CA LYS A 196 -17.88 24.35 13.43
C LYS A 196 -17.51 23.37 14.52
N ALA A 197 -16.43 23.62 15.26
CA ALA A 197 -16.01 22.80 16.39
C ALA A 197 -17.05 22.77 17.51
N GLU A 198 -17.62 23.93 17.88
CA GLU A 198 -18.69 24.01 18.86
C GLU A 198 -19.97 23.28 18.42
N LEU A 199 -20.33 23.40 17.11
CA LEU A 199 -21.47 22.67 16.57
C LEU A 199 -21.21 21.17 16.59
N HIS A 200 -20.01 20.73 16.24
CA HIS A 200 -19.61 19.32 16.28
C HIS A 200 -19.61 18.79 17.71
N ALA A 201 -19.07 19.54 18.67
CA ALA A 201 -19.09 19.17 20.09
C ALA A 201 -20.51 18.96 20.62
N LYS A 202 -21.48 19.78 20.18
CA LYS A 202 -22.91 19.63 20.53
C LYS A 202 -23.58 18.39 19.92
N THR A 203 -23.00 17.82 18.85
CA THR A 203 -23.54 16.64 18.16
C THR A 203 -22.89 15.32 18.62
N ILE A 204 -21.79 15.39 19.38
CA ILE A 204 -21.15 14.20 19.93
C ILE A 204 -22.05 13.61 21.02
N GLN A 205 -22.54 12.39 20.79
CA GLN A 205 -23.27 11.65 21.81
C GLN A 205 -22.31 11.18 22.91
N GLU A 206 -22.71 11.37 24.17
CA GLU A 206 -22.00 10.86 25.32
C GLU A 206 -21.85 9.33 25.21
N PRO A 207 -20.62 8.78 25.25
CA PRO A 207 -20.41 7.33 25.22
C PRO A 207 -21.09 6.65 26.41
N SER A 208 -21.66 5.44 26.20
CA SER A 208 -22.40 4.72 27.22
C SER A 208 -21.63 4.48 28.53
N TRP A 209 -20.31 4.25 28.40
CA TRP A 209 -19.42 4.05 29.56
C TRP A 209 -19.20 5.32 30.39
N SER A 210 -19.30 6.51 29.79
CA SER A 210 -19.09 7.77 30.49
C SER A 210 -20.31 8.18 31.35
N LYS A 211 -21.49 7.67 31.01
CA LYS A 211 -22.73 7.96 31.73
C LYS A 211 -22.74 7.32 33.12
N GLU A 212 -22.20 6.10 33.24
CA GLU A 212 -22.16 5.35 34.50
C GLU A 212 -21.23 6.00 35.55
N GLU A 213 -20.15 6.67 35.10
CA GLU A 213 -19.14 7.24 35.98
C GLU A 213 -19.13 8.79 36.02
N GLY A 214 -19.97 9.46 35.24
CA GLY A 214 -20.05 10.90 35.14
C GLY A 214 -18.79 11.59 34.59
N HIS A 215 -17.94 10.86 33.89
CA HIS A 215 -16.67 11.36 33.36
C HIS A 215 -16.87 12.44 32.29
N TRP A 216 -17.90 12.30 31.46
CA TRP A 216 -18.21 13.27 30.41
C TRP A 216 -18.60 14.63 30.95
N ALA A 217 -19.46 14.65 31.99
CA ALA A 217 -19.87 15.88 32.63
C ALA A 217 -18.69 16.62 33.28
N LYS A 218 -17.71 15.88 33.82
CA LYS A 218 -16.48 16.47 34.38
C LYS A 218 -15.55 17.01 33.29
N ALA A 219 -15.41 16.34 32.17
CA ALA A 219 -14.60 16.78 31.04
C ALA A 219 -15.17 18.07 30.43
N THR A 220 -16.46 18.12 30.17
CA THR A 220 -17.12 19.30 29.60
C THR A 220 -17.15 20.50 30.56
N ALA A 221 -17.26 20.25 31.87
CA ALA A 221 -17.18 21.30 32.88
C ALA A 221 -15.78 21.93 33.01
N ASN A 222 -14.73 21.19 32.66
CA ASN A 222 -13.34 21.63 32.70
C ASN A 222 -12.81 22.16 31.34
N GLY A 223 -13.68 22.30 30.34
CA GLY A 223 -13.33 22.86 29.03
C GLY A 223 -12.43 21.95 28.16
N ILE A 224 -12.47 20.63 28.41
CA ILE A 224 -11.77 19.62 27.60
C ILE A 224 -12.74 19.01 26.58
#